data_cb5ec9ceabc7721165c143e2589f1af3
#
_entry.id   cb5ec9ceabc7721165c143e2589f1af3
#
_cell.length_a   1.000
_cell.length_b   1.000
_cell.length_c   1.000
_cell.angle_alpha   90.00
_cell.angle_beta   90.00
_cell.angle_gamma   90.00
#
_symmetry.space_group_name_H-M   'P 1'
#
loop_
_entity.id
_entity.type
_entity.pdbx_description
1 polymer ?
#
loop_
_entity_poly.entity_id
_entity_poly.type
_entity_poly.pdbx_seq_one_letter_code
_entity_poly.pdbx_strand_id
1 'polypeptide(L)'
;DNVPGVDKVGPKTAVKWLTEYGSLDNIIAQADTVKGKVGENLRAALDWIPQAKRLVTVVRDLDLTPSLPDWKNVRYNGADRGALHSIYTRAGFKTWLKELGESNDSAPIEPTGAKKSNVTSHTDDLFAASELTQAAVTASTSSTPSAAASLPAGFGGSDHTPAHELTPFQATVTIVNTPELLDELLTQITQAPLVALDTETTSLNTFKARLVGLSFAVAGDAGWYVPVAHDGIQSQSMSQLDLDAVLAALKPWLEDAAQHKIGQHLKYDRHIFANHGVTLRGVVHDTLLQSYVIDSTAPHRLDAIAARYMHVSSLSYEDLCGKGASQIPFAQVDIVRAATYAVEDAALCMALHAILYPKISADAGLKYVYEQIELPTAEVLYRMERNGVLLDVHELHAQSHHLGQALLTLEKTAHELAGQPFNLNSPKQIGEIFFEKLGMPVVKKTSKGAPSTDEEVLQKLAEDYPLPKAMLEYRSLSKLKSTYTDTLPSMIEPSTGRVHTNYAQAVAVTGRLSSNEPNLQNIPVRTEVGRKVRAAFIAPQGSVMMSADY
;
A
#
# COMPACT_ATOMS: atom_id res chain seq x y z
N ASP A 1 -19.89 2.75 -3.52
CA ASP A 1 -20.58 2.08 -4.65
C ASP A 1 -22.04 2.53 -4.68
N ASN A 2 -22.59 2.74 -5.88
CA ASN A 2 -23.94 3.28 -6.07
C ASN A 2 -25.07 2.21 -5.95
N VAL A 3 -24.82 1.12 -5.23
CA VAL A 3 -25.84 0.11 -4.93
C VAL A 3 -26.43 0.42 -3.55
N PRO A 4 -27.73 0.80 -3.45
CA PRO A 4 -28.35 1.12 -2.18
C PRO A 4 -28.34 -0.09 -1.22
N GLY A 5 -27.98 0.15 0.03
CA GLY A 5 -28.11 -0.82 1.12
C GLY A 5 -29.41 -0.65 1.91
N VAL A 6 -29.42 -1.13 3.16
CA VAL A 6 -30.52 -0.90 4.10
C VAL A 6 -30.33 0.46 4.77
N ASP A 7 -31.32 1.35 4.70
CA ASP A 7 -31.25 2.70 5.25
C ASP A 7 -30.87 2.68 6.75
N LYS A 8 -29.93 3.55 7.15
CA LYS A 8 -29.37 3.67 8.51
C LYS A 8 -28.67 2.41 9.05
N VAL A 9 -28.30 1.47 8.18
CA VAL A 9 -27.47 0.31 8.51
C VAL A 9 -26.07 0.52 7.97
N GLY A 10 -25.18 0.97 8.84
CA GLY A 10 -23.75 1.11 8.54
C GLY A 10 -22.95 -0.17 8.88
N PRO A 11 -21.62 -0.15 8.60
CA PRO A 11 -20.76 -1.33 8.80
C PRO A 11 -20.85 -1.94 10.21
N LYS A 12 -20.88 -1.13 11.27
CA LYS A 12 -20.99 -1.62 12.64
C LYS A 12 -22.27 -2.41 12.90
N THR A 13 -23.41 -1.96 12.36
CA THR A 13 -24.69 -2.65 12.50
C THR A 13 -24.71 -3.92 11.67
N ALA A 14 -24.16 -3.88 10.45
CA ALA A 14 -24.05 -5.06 9.59
C ALA A 14 -23.18 -6.15 10.22
N VAL A 15 -22.01 -5.81 10.75
CA VAL A 15 -21.14 -6.76 11.47
C VAL A 15 -21.88 -7.36 12.67
N LYS A 16 -22.55 -6.55 13.50
CA LYS A 16 -23.34 -7.05 14.62
C LYS A 16 -24.38 -8.07 14.16
N TRP A 17 -25.14 -7.79 13.11
CA TRP A 17 -26.13 -8.71 12.59
C TRP A 17 -25.50 -9.98 12.01
N LEU A 18 -24.40 -9.87 11.28
CA LEU A 18 -23.69 -11.06 10.77
C LEU A 18 -23.16 -11.94 11.91
N THR A 19 -22.69 -11.33 12.99
CA THR A 19 -22.27 -12.08 14.20
C THR A 19 -23.45 -12.77 14.88
N GLU A 20 -24.61 -12.10 14.95
CA GLU A 20 -25.79 -12.61 15.65
C GLU A 20 -26.54 -13.66 14.82
N TYR A 21 -26.66 -13.47 13.51
CA TYR A 21 -27.47 -14.30 12.59
C TYR A 21 -26.61 -15.21 11.69
N GLY A 22 -25.30 -15.01 11.63
CA GLY A 22 -24.34 -15.83 10.90
C GLY A 22 -24.24 -15.53 9.40
N SER A 23 -25.33 -15.18 8.72
CA SER A 23 -25.32 -14.89 7.27
C SER A 23 -26.37 -13.86 6.89
N LEU A 24 -26.20 -13.24 5.69
CA LEU A 24 -27.20 -12.33 5.12
C LEU A 24 -28.55 -13.03 4.89
N ASP A 25 -28.52 -14.26 4.43
CA ASP A 25 -29.74 -15.02 4.15
C ASP A 25 -30.51 -15.32 5.46
N ASN A 26 -29.82 -15.58 6.57
CA ASN A 26 -30.43 -15.73 7.90
C ASN A 26 -30.97 -14.40 8.45
N ILE A 27 -30.28 -13.27 8.19
CA ILE A 27 -30.78 -11.93 8.56
C ILE A 27 -32.10 -11.64 7.84
N ILE A 28 -32.17 -11.95 6.54
CA ILE A 28 -33.40 -11.81 5.73
C ILE A 28 -34.52 -12.70 6.29
N ALA A 29 -34.24 -13.98 6.56
CA ALA A 29 -35.22 -14.94 7.08
C ALA A 29 -35.75 -14.56 8.47
N GLN A 30 -34.95 -13.86 9.28
CA GLN A 30 -35.29 -13.45 10.64
C GLN A 30 -35.52 -11.93 10.78
N ALA A 31 -35.82 -11.23 9.68
CA ALA A 31 -35.97 -9.77 9.67
C ALA A 31 -37.03 -9.26 10.66
N ASP A 32 -38.03 -10.06 10.98
CA ASP A 32 -39.09 -9.72 11.94
C ASP A 32 -38.62 -9.70 13.39
N THR A 33 -37.50 -10.39 13.70
CA THR A 33 -36.92 -10.40 15.04
C THR A 33 -36.09 -9.16 15.33
N VAL A 34 -35.66 -8.45 14.30
CA VAL A 34 -34.84 -7.24 14.42
C VAL A 34 -35.71 -6.06 14.87
N LYS A 35 -35.44 -5.57 16.09
CA LYS A 35 -36.23 -4.49 16.72
C LYS A 35 -35.75 -3.09 16.32
N GLY A 36 -36.65 -2.12 16.49
CA GLY A 36 -36.38 -0.69 16.31
C GLY A 36 -36.37 -0.24 14.85
N LYS A 37 -35.97 1.03 14.63
CA LYS A 37 -36.04 1.68 13.30
C LYS A 37 -35.22 0.99 12.23
N VAL A 38 -34.06 0.43 12.59
CA VAL A 38 -33.22 -0.33 11.65
C VAL A 38 -33.86 -1.66 11.22
N GLY A 39 -34.67 -2.30 12.10
CA GLY A 39 -35.46 -3.47 11.74
C GLY A 39 -36.61 -3.14 10.78
N GLU A 40 -37.28 -2.00 10.97
CA GLU A 40 -38.27 -1.51 10.02
C GLU A 40 -37.65 -1.25 8.64
N ASN A 41 -36.50 -0.59 8.60
CA ASN A 41 -35.76 -0.32 7.37
C ASN A 41 -35.29 -1.61 6.69
N LEU A 42 -34.86 -2.62 7.47
CA LEU A 42 -34.53 -3.96 6.94
C LEU A 42 -35.73 -4.61 6.25
N ARG A 43 -36.90 -4.62 6.92
CA ARG A 43 -38.12 -5.19 6.33
C ARG A 43 -38.55 -4.44 5.07
N ALA A 44 -38.41 -3.11 5.04
CA ALA A 44 -38.71 -2.31 3.86
C ALA A 44 -37.75 -2.58 2.67
N ALA A 45 -36.56 -3.11 2.94
CA ALA A 45 -35.55 -3.39 1.92
C ALA A 45 -35.52 -4.87 1.47
N LEU A 46 -36.36 -5.76 2.01
CA LEU A 46 -36.30 -7.20 1.76
C LEU A 46 -36.39 -7.55 0.25
N ASP A 47 -37.21 -6.85 -0.50
CA ASP A 47 -37.37 -7.09 -1.96
C ASP A 47 -36.15 -6.62 -2.76
N TRP A 48 -35.40 -5.66 -2.22
CA TRP A 48 -34.24 -5.07 -2.88
C TRP A 48 -32.93 -5.81 -2.57
N ILE A 49 -32.76 -6.34 -1.35
CA ILE A 49 -31.50 -6.94 -0.89
C ILE A 49 -30.99 -8.06 -1.82
N PRO A 50 -31.84 -8.99 -2.36
CA PRO A 50 -31.37 -10.01 -3.30
C PRO A 50 -30.82 -9.41 -4.60
N GLN A 51 -31.42 -8.33 -5.09
CA GLN A 51 -30.94 -7.62 -6.27
C GLN A 51 -29.61 -6.91 -5.98
N ALA A 52 -29.52 -6.22 -4.84
CA ALA A 52 -28.28 -5.60 -4.39
C ALA A 52 -27.14 -6.63 -4.28
N LYS A 53 -27.40 -7.80 -3.66
CA LYS A 53 -26.45 -8.92 -3.58
C LYS A 53 -25.96 -9.35 -4.96
N ARG A 54 -26.88 -9.48 -5.92
CA ARG A 54 -26.53 -9.85 -7.30
C ARG A 54 -25.67 -8.79 -7.99
N LEU A 55 -25.99 -7.50 -7.79
CA LEU A 55 -25.26 -6.38 -8.41
C LEU A 55 -23.83 -6.23 -7.90
N VAL A 56 -23.57 -6.57 -6.61
CA VAL A 56 -22.22 -6.51 -6.03
C VAL A 56 -21.46 -7.83 -6.14
N THR A 57 -22.05 -8.87 -6.69
CA THR A 57 -21.40 -10.17 -6.86
C THR A 57 -20.73 -10.23 -8.24
N VAL A 58 -19.41 -10.41 -8.24
CA VAL A 58 -18.63 -10.54 -9.48
C VAL A 58 -18.94 -11.87 -10.17
N VAL A 59 -19.29 -11.80 -11.45
CA VAL A 59 -19.46 -12.99 -12.31
C VAL A 59 -18.07 -13.43 -12.78
N ARG A 60 -17.66 -14.66 -12.43
CA ARG A 60 -16.32 -15.18 -12.67
C ARG A 60 -16.22 -16.22 -13.78
N ASP A 61 -17.33 -16.65 -14.31
CA ASP A 61 -17.48 -17.73 -15.29
C ASP A 61 -18.08 -17.22 -16.62
N LEU A 62 -17.93 -15.93 -16.89
CA LEU A 62 -18.39 -15.33 -18.15
C LEU A 62 -17.56 -15.88 -19.31
N ASP A 63 -18.22 -16.53 -20.27
CA ASP A 63 -17.56 -16.93 -21.52
C ASP A 63 -17.39 -15.72 -22.44
N LEU A 64 -16.15 -15.23 -22.54
CA LEU A 64 -15.79 -14.12 -23.42
C LEU A 64 -15.47 -14.57 -24.86
N THR A 65 -15.35 -15.88 -25.11
CA THR A 65 -14.97 -16.43 -26.41
C THR A 65 -15.84 -15.98 -27.57
N PRO A 66 -17.18 -15.83 -27.40
CA PRO A 66 -18.04 -15.32 -28.47
C PRO A 66 -17.75 -13.88 -28.88
N SER A 67 -17.27 -13.06 -27.92
CA SER A 67 -17.03 -11.63 -28.14
C SER A 67 -15.56 -11.30 -28.42
N LEU A 68 -14.63 -12.13 -27.91
CA LEU A 68 -13.18 -11.99 -28.04
C LEU A 68 -12.51 -13.33 -28.33
N PRO A 69 -12.72 -13.91 -29.51
CA PRO A 69 -12.26 -15.28 -29.82
C PRO A 69 -10.74 -15.44 -29.80
N ASP A 70 -9.99 -14.37 -29.96
CA ASP A 70 -8.51 -14.39 -29.90
C ASP A 70 -7.96 -13.17 -29.16
N TRP A 71 -8.22 -13.09 -27.86
CA TRP A 71 -7.78 -11.98 -27.03
C TRP A 71 -6.25 -11.79 -26.99
N LYS A 72 -5.47 -12.84 -27.28
CA LYS A 72 -4.00 -12.77 -27.30
C LYS A 72 -3.45 -11.97 -28.49
N ASN A 73 -4.22 -11.88 -29.57
CA ASN A 73 -3.87 -11.19 -30.80
C ASN A 73 -4.61 -9.85 -30.97
N VAL A 74 -5.32 -9.37 -29.94
CA VAL A 74 -5.99 -8.09 -29.97
C VAL A 74 -4.95 -6.96 -30.24
N ARG A 75 -5.14 -6.23 -31.35
CA ARG A 75 -4.36 -5.06 -31.72
C ARG A 75 -5.26 -3.83 -31.72
N TYR A 76 -4.78 -2.74 -31.20
CA TYR A 76 -5.46 -1.46 -31.32
C TYR A 76 -5.25 -0.90 -32.73
N ASN A 77 -6.30 -0.88 -33.55
CA ASN A 77 -6.29 -0.40 -34.93
C ASN A 77 -6.95 0.98 -35.07
N GLY A 78 -7.09 1.73 -34.00
CA GLY A 78 -7.85 2.96 -33.91
C GLY A 78 -9.29 2.73 -33.43
N ALA A 79 -9.95 3.81 -33.06
CA ALA A 79 -11.33 3.74 -32.59
C ALA A 79 -12.31 3.64 -33.79
N ASP A 80 -13.13 2.60 -33.82
CA ASP A 80 -14.28 2.52 -34.73
C ASP A 80 -15.37 3.49 -34.25
N ARG A 81 -15.41 4.69 -34.84
CA ARG A 81 -16.34 5.75 -34.46
C ARG A 81 -17.80 5.37 -34.70
N GLY A 82 -18.08 4.55 -35.74
CA GLY A 82 -19.42 4.06 -36.02
C GLY A 82 -19.95 3.10 -34.96
N ALA A 83 -19.09 2.14 -34.58
CA ALA A 83 -19.40 1.21 -33.50
C ALA A 83 -19.54 1.94 -32.15
N LEU A 84 -18.64 2.89 -31.83
CA LEU A 84 -18.73 3.70 -30.61
C LEU A 84 -20.01 4.54 -30.57
N HIS A 85 -20.40 5.19 -31.68
CA HIS A 85 -21.65 5.94 -31.76
C HIS A 85 -22.85 5.06 -31.48
N SER A 86 -22.90 3.87 -32.06
CA SER A 86 -23.96 2.90 -31.84
C SER A 86 -24.05 2.45 -30.38
N ILE A 87 -22.88 2.14 -29.76
CA ILE A 87 -22.78 1.73 -28.34
C ILE A 87 -23.22 2.88 -27.43
N TYR A 88 -22.71 4.09 -27.64
CA TYR A 88 -23.01 5.25 -26.80
C TYR A 88 -24.51 5.65 -26.92
N THR A 89 -25.10 5.52 -28.09
CA THR A 89 -26.54 5.76 -28.30
C THR A 89 -27.35 4.75 -27.49
N ARG A 90 -27.04 3.46 -27.64
CA ARG A 90 -27.74 2.38 -26.94
C ARG A 90 -27.55 2.46 -25.40
N ALA A 91 -26.39 2.84 -24.93
CA ALA A 91 -26.09 2.97 -23.51
C ALA A 91 -26.52 4.33 -22.92
N GLY A 92 -26.99 5.27 -23.73
CA GLY A 92 -27.46 6.58 -23.28
C GLY A 92 -26.32 7.55 -22.85
N PHE A 93 -25.09 7.36 -23.33
CA PHE A 93 -23.93 8.18 -22.97
C PHE A 93 -23.90 9.49 -23.77
N LYS A 94 -24.78 10.43 -23.40
CA LYS A 94 -24.99 11.69 -24.13
C LYS A 94 -23.74 12.57 -24.27
N THR A 95 -22.90 12.63 -23.26
CA THR A 95 -21.66 13.42 -23.27
C THR A 95 -20.67 12.86 -24.31
N TRP A 96 -20.46 11.54 -24.30
CA TRP A 96 -19.54 10.89 -25.23
C TRP A 96 -20.07 10.88 -26.67
N LEU A 97 -21.38 10.84 -26.88
CA LEU A 97 -22.00 11.04 -28.18
C LEU A 97 -21.71 12.44 -28.74
N LYS A 98 -21.78 13.46 -27.89
CA LYS A 98 -21.48 14.84 -28.26
C LYS A 98 -20.00 15.00 -28.62
N GLU A 99 -19.09 14.48 -27.81
CA GLU A 99 -17.65 14.48 -28.07
C GLU A 99 -17.30 13.73 -29.37
N LEU A 100 -17.98 12.62 -29.63
CA LEU A 100 -17.80 11.86 -30.87
C LEU A 100 -18.28 12.62 -32.09
N GLY A 101 -19.32 13.47 -31.98
CA GLY A 101 -19.88 14.28 -33.07
C GLY A 101 -19.12 15.57 -33.38
N GLU A 102 -18.46 16.17 -32.40
CA GLU A 102 -17.72 17.44 -32.52
C GLU A 102 -16.32 17.29 -33.17
N SER A 103 -15.80 16.08 -33.36
CA SER A 103 -14.50 15.83 -33.98
C SER A 103 -14.63 15.39 -35.44
N ASN A 104 -15.20 16.25 -36.30
CA ASN A 104 -15.03 16.17 -37.74
C ASN A 104 -13.91 17.12 -38.12
N ASP A 105 -12.69 16.65 -38.22
CA ASP A 105 -11.75 16.81 -39.33
C ASP A 105 -10.36 16.27 -38.95
N SER A 106 -9.78 15.58 -39.91
CA SER A 106 -8.45 15.04 -39.91
C SER A 106 -7.40 16.17 -39.96
N ALA A 107 -6.75 16.47 -38.82
CA ALA A 107 -5.43 17.11 -38.75
C ALA A 107 -4.87 17.02 -37.32
N PRO A 108 -3.54 17.06 -37.12
CA PRO A 108 -2.95 16.94 -35.77
C PRO A 108 -3.32 18.15 -34.92
N ILE A 109 -3.78 17.89 -33.69
CA ILE A 109 -4.27 18.92 -32.77
C ILE A 109 -3.10 19.62 -32.09
N GLU A 110 -2.88 20.88 -32.46
CA GLU A 110 -2.20 21.86 -31.60
C GLU A 110 -3.20 22.44 -30.58
N PRO A 111 -2.77 22.80 -29.37
CA PRO A 111 -3.68 23.19 -28.31
C PRO A 111 -4.09 24.66 -28.41
N THR A 112 -5.37 24.93 -28.65
CA THR A 112 -5.92 26.27 -28.52
C THR A 112 -7.09 26.32 -27.53
N GLY A 113 -6.91 27.18 -26.55
CA GLY A 113 -7.81 28.10 -25.86
C GLY A 113 -9.25 27.71 -25.49
N ALA A 114 -9.51 27.89 -24.22
CA ALA A 114 -10.75 27.73 -23.49
C ALA A 114 -11.99 28.44 -24.06
N LYS A 115 -13.13 27.75 -24.02
CA LYS A 115 -14.46 28.38 -23.84
C LYS A 115 -15.21 27.73 -22.68
N LYS A 116 -15.69 28.60 -21.77
CA LYS A 116 -16.47 28.25 -20.60
C LYS A 116 -17.86 27.75 -20.98
N SER A 117 -18.29 26.63 -20.45
CA SER A 117 -19.71 26.31 -20.33
C SER A 117 -20.01 25.89 -18.89
N ASN A 118 -20.96 26.60 -18.26
CA ASN A 118 -21.54 26.28 -16.98
C ASN A 118 -22.33 24.97 -17.10
N VAL A 119 -21.94 23.99 -16.30
CA VAL A 119 -22.80 22.83 -15.99
C VAL A 119 -22.69 22.60 -14.49
N THR A 120 -23.80 22.86 -13.81
CA THR A 120 -24.06 22.42 -12.44
C THR A 120 -24.05 20.90 -12.39
N SER A 121 -23.10 20.32 -11.67
CA SER A 121 -23.08 18.90 -11.38
C SER A 121 -23.14 18.67 -9.88
N HIS A 122 -24.21 18.01 -9.45
CA HIS A 122 -24.25 17.32 -8.18
C HIS A 122 -23.18 16.20 -8.21
N THR A 123 -22.22 16.27 -7.34
CA THR A 123 -21.30 15.16 -7.07
C THR A 123 -21.08 15.11 -5.57
N ASP A 124 -21.91 14.33 -4.92
CA ASP A 124 -21.69 13.88 -3.55
C ASP A 124 -20.95 12.55 -3.52
N ASP A 125 -20.05 12.43 -2.55
CA ASP A 125 -19.49 11.21 -1.95
C ASP A 125 -18.67 10.22 -2.80
N LEU A 126 -17.35 10.47 -2.87
CA LEU A 126 -16.39 9.38 -3.12
C LEU A 126 -15.01 9.58 -2.44
N PHE A 127 -14.86 10.49 -1.48
CA PHE A 127 -13.57 10.79 -0.85
C PHE A 127 -13.46 10.54 0.67
N ALA A 128 -14.48 10.00 1.32
CA ALA A 128 -14.50 9.84 2.78
C ALA A 128 -13.60 8.73 3.35
N ALA A 129 -12.99 7.88 2.51
CA ALA A 129 -12.23 6.72 2.97
C ALA A 129 -10.70 6.88 2.99
N SER A 130 -10.14 7.99 2.47
CA SER A 130 -8.68 8.16 2.38
C SER A 130 -8.06 9.15 3.37
N GLU A 131 -8.84 9.82 4.20
CA GLU A 131 -8.32 10.92 5.05
C GLU A 131 -7.80 10.50 6.43
N LEU A 132 -7.89 9.24 6.82
CA LEU A 132 -7.44 8.79 8.15
C LEU A 132 -5.94 8.46 8.25
N THR A 133 -5.18 8.61 7.17
CA THR A 133 -3.75 8.22 7.15
C THR A 133 -2.76 9.40 7.02
N GLN A 134 -3.21 10.67 7.04
CA GLN A 134 -2.31 11.82 6.76
C GLN A 134 -2.14 12.85 7.89
N ALA A 135 -2.53 12.55 9.11
CA ALA A 135 -2.41 13.53 10.22
C ALA A 135 -1.06 13.54 10.96
N ALA A 136 0.00 12.92 10.47
CA ALA A 136 1.26 12.78 11.20
C ALA A 136 2.54 13.26 10.47
N VAL A 137 2.46 14.08 9.42
CA VAL A 137 3.69 14.65 8.81
C VAL A 137 3.52 16.14 8.55
N THR A 138 3.61 16.95 9.60
CA THR A 138 4.06 18.34 9.49
C THR A 138 4.66 18.79 10.83
N ALA A 139 5.93 18.65 11.00
CA ALA A 139 6.81 19.64 11.67
C ALA A 139 8.28 19.19 11.61
N SER A 140 9.04 20.11 11.10
CA SER A 140 10.49 20.32 11.26
C SER A 140 11.42 19.83 10.16
N THR A 141 11.87 20.83 9.42
CA THR A 141 13.12 20.86 8.68
C THR A 141 14.32 20.77 9.65
N SER A 142 15.12 19.71 9.53
CA SER A 142 16.58 19.72 9.61
C SER A 142 17.14 18.29 9.49
N SER A 143 17.91 18.07 8.44
CA SER A 143 19.05 17.18 8.21
C SER A 143 19.18 15.90 9.03
N THR A 144 19.16 14.83 8.32
CA THR A 144 19.84 13.53 8.31
C THR A 144 18.86 12.35 8.26
N PRO A 145 19.09 11.38 7.39
CA PRO A 145 18.18 10.26 7.19
C PRO A 145 18.45 9.19 8.25
N SER A 146 17.54 9.01 9.18
CA SER A 146 17.47 7.78 9.96
C SER A 146 16.24 7.04 9.50
N ALA A 147 16.43 6.00 8.71
CA ALA A 147 15.39 5.16 8.16
C ALA A 147 15.04 4.06 9.14
N ALA A 148 14.01 4.30 9.92
CA ALA A 148 13.16 3.24 10.42
C ALA A 148 11.74 3.64 10.05
N ALA A 149 11.34 3.32 8.83
CA ALA A 149 9.96 3.39 8.44
C ALA A 149 9.20 2.25 9.16
N SER A 150 8.78 2.53 10.41
CA SER A 150 7.66 1.80 10.96
C SER A 150 6.51 1.87 9.96
N LEU A 151 6.05 0.72 9.50
CA LEU A 151 4.76 0.60 8.83
C LEU A 151 3.74 1.42 9.63
N PRO A 152 2.87 2.20 9.00
CA PRO A 152 1.89 3.00 9.73
C PRO A 152 1.14 2.08 10.68
N ALA A 153 1.08 2.46 11.95
CA ALA A 153 0.27 1.80 12.95
C ALA A 153 -1.19 1.83 12.49
N GLY A 154 -1.59 0.75 11.83
CA GLY A 154 -2.97 0.53 11.45
C GLY A 154 -3.79 0.32 12.71
N PHE A 155 -4.83 1.11 12.85
CA PHE A 155 -5.99 0.97 13.71
C PHE A 155 -5.77 0.24 15.06
N GLY A 156 -5.75 0.98 16.14
CA GLY A 156 -5.94 0.45 17.48
C GLY A 156 -7.32 -0.20 17.61
N GLY A 157 -7.44 -1.44 17.24
CA GLY A 157 -8.43 -2.34 17.77
C GLY A 157 -8.03 -2.62 19.21
N SER A 158 -8.86 -2.26 20.19
CA SER A 158 -8.71 -2.68 21.57
C SER A 158 -8.83 -4.21 21.63
N ASP A 159 -7.70 -4.89 21.53
CA ASP A 159 -7.58 -6.30 21.85
C ASP A 159 -7.72 -6.43 23.37
N HIS A 160 -8.93 -6.72 23.86
CA HIS A 160 -9.15 -7.30 25.16
C HIS A 160 -8.92 -8.82 25.07
N THR A 161 -7.72 -9.22 24.69
CA THR A 161 -7.20 -10.52 25.07
C THR A 161 -6.81 -10.39 26.55
N PRO A 162 -7.23 -11.30 27.46
CA PRO A 162 -6.72 -11.29 28.81
C PRO A 162 -5.19 -11.36 28.71
N ALA A 163 -4.49 -10.53 29.47
CA ALA A 163 -3.04 -10.48 29.50
C ALA A 163 -2.50 -11.83 30.00
N HIS A 164 -2.39 -12.81 29.10
CA HIS A 164 -1.49 -13.92 29.30
C HIS A 164 -0.08 -13.33 29.22
N GLU A 165 0.72 -13.53 30.26
CA GLU A 165 2.15 -13.23 30.21
C GLU A 165 2.73 -14.00 29.01
N LEU A 166 3.21 -13.26 28.00
CA LEU A 166 3.88 -13.85 26.85
C LEU A 166 5.20 -14.44 27.33
N THR A 167 5.47 -15.70 26.98
CA THR A 167 6.77 -16.30 27.27
C THR A 167 7.78 -15.89 26.20
N PRO A 168 9.04 -15.52 26.56
CA PRO A 168 10.06 -15.24 25.58
C PRO A 168 10.28 -16.46 24.66
N PHE A 169 10.28 -16.21 23.34
CA PHE A 169 10.64 -17.24 22.38
C PHE A 169 12.15 -17.51 22.48
N GLN A 170 12.56 -18.75 22.34
CA GLN A 170 13.96 -19.14 22.39
C GLN A 170 14.24 -20.15 21.29
N ALA A 171 15.31 -19.89 20.53
CA ALA A 171 15.84 -20.81 19.54
C ALA A 171 17.33 -21.07 19.79
N THR A 172 17.79 -22.27 19.47
CA THR A 172 19.21 -22.60 19.50
C THR A 172 19.90 -21.94 18.30
N VAL A 173 20.93 -21.12 18.61
CA VAL A 173 21.65 -20.30 17.63
C VAL A 173 23.00 -20.92 17.28
N THR A 174 23.25 -21.13 15.99
CA THR A 174 24.56 -21.47 15.44
C THR A 174 25.09 -20.31 14.61
N ILE A 175 26.19 -19.69 15.01
CA ILE A 175 26.85 -18.63 14.24
C ILE A 175 27.82 -19.26 13.25
N VAL A 176 27.57 -19.03 11.95
CA VAL A 176 28.36 -19.59 10.84
C VAL A 176 29.44 -18.59 10.46
N ASN A 177 30.60 -18.69 11.07
CA ASN A 177 31.72 -17.77 10.90
C ASN A 177 32.98 -18.44 10.39
N THR A 178 32.92 -19.71 10.01
CA THR A 178 34.00 -20.46 9.35
C THR A 178 33.49 -21.17 8.09
N PRO A 179 34.39 -21.51 7.15
CA PRO A 179 34.01 -22.26 5.94
C PRO A 179 33.40 -23.64 6.25
N GLU A 180 33.91 -24.33 7.27
CA GLU A 180 33.41 -25.65 7.66
C GLU A 180 31.95 -25.58 8.14
N LEU A 181 31.61 -24.57 8.94
CA LEU A 181 30.22 -24.33 9.39
C LEU A 181 29.32 -23.91 8.22
N LEU A 182 29.84 -23.21 7.21
CA LEU A 182 29.10 -22.91 5.99
C LEU A 182 28.78 -24.17 5.19
N ASP A 183 29.72 -25.11 5.07
CA ASP A 183 29.52 -26.39 4.41
C ASP A 183 28.50 -27.28 5.15
N GLU A 184 28.54 -27.26 6.48
CA GLU A 184 27.53 -27.92 7.33
C GLU A 184 26.14 -27.30 7.09
N LEU A 185 26.02 -25.97 7.12
CA LEU A 185 24.77 -25.26 6.82
C LEU A 185 24.25 -25.67 5.43
N LEU A 186 25.09 -25.60 4.39
CA LEU A 186 24.72 -25.97 3.03
C LEU A 186 24.19 -27.41 2.95
N THR A 187 24.80 -28.32 3.67
CA THR A 187 24.35 -29.71 3.76
C THR A 187 22.96 -29.81 4.37
N GLN A 188 22.72 -29.10 5.47
CA GLN A 188 21.42 -29.11 6.19
C GLN A 188 20.31 -28.50 5.35
N ILE A 189 20.52 -27.32 4.76
CA ILE A 189 19.48 -26.64 3.97
C ILE A 189 19.20 -27.36 2.65
N THR A 190 20.17 -28.04 2.05
CA THR A 190 19.99 -28.80 0.81
C THR A 190 19.15 -30.05 1.04
N GLN A 191 19.26 -30.69 2.20
CA GLN A 191 18.51 -31.90 2.55
C GLN A 191 17.11 -31.60 3.08
N ALA A 192 16.86 -30.39 3.57
CA ALA A 192 15.60 -30.02 4.17
C ALA A 192 14.50 -29.82 3.11
N PRO A 193 13.28 -30.31 3.35
CA PRO A 193 12.17 -30.16 2.42
C PRO A 193 11.65 -28.71 2.35
N LEU A 194 11.90 -27.91 3.38
CA LEU A 194 11.53 -26.50 3.50
C LEU A 194 12.53 -25.80 4.42
N VAL A 195 12.98 -24.61 4.05
CA VAL A 195 13.92 -23.81 4.83
C VAL A 195 13.38 -22.41 5.01
N ALA A 196 13.33 -21.91 6.24
CA ALA A 196 13.11 -20.50 6.51
C ALA A 196 14.40 -19.71 6.22
N LEU A 197 14.22 -18.55 5.59
CA LEU A 197 15.28 -17.63 5.20
C LEU A 197 14.86 -16.22 5.57
N ASP A 198 15.78 -15.45 6.14
CA ASP A 198 15.62 -14.02 6.38
C ASP A 198 16.95 -13.29 6.16
N THR A 199 16.89 -11.98 5.85
CA THR A 199 18.06 -11.15 5.57
C THR A 199 18.13 -9.94 6.48
N GLU A 200 19.27 -9.77 7.12
CA GLU A 200 19.60 -8.56 7.87
C GLU A 200 20.35 -7.57 6.99
N THR A 201 19.95 -6.30 7.03
CA THR A 201 20.36 -5.33 6.02
C THR A 201 20.71 -3.96 6.59
N THR A 202 21.41 -3.16 5.79
CA THR A 202 21.81 -1.79 6.15
C THR A 202 20.68 -0.77 6.06
N SER A 203 19.58 -1.06 5.38
CA SER A 203 18.51 -0.10 5.08
C SER A 203 17.24 -0.80 4.64
N LEU A 204 16.08 -0.19 4.90
CA LEU A 204 14.79 -0.64 4.32
C LEU A 204 14.59 -0.23 2.85
N ASN A 205 15.44 0.64 2.31
CA ASN A 205 15.41 0.99 0.90
C ASN A 205 15.91 -0.19 0.05
N THR A 206 15.00 -0.84 -0.66
CA THR A 206 15.24 -2.08 -1.40
C THR A 206 16.30 -1.98 -2.49
N PHE A 207 16.67 -0.78 -2.96
CA PHE A 207 17.71 -0.58 -3.98
C PHE A 207 19.07 -0.24 -3.38
N LYS A 208 19.09 0.34 -2.17
CA LYS A 208 20.32 0.77 -1.47
C LYS A 208 20.80 -0.20 -0.41
N ALA A 209 19.89 -1.03 0.09
CA ALA A 209 20.19 -2.00 1.13
C ALA A 209 21.25 -3.01 0.69
N ARG A 210 22.16 -3.31 1.62
CA ARG A 210 23.20 -4.32 1.50
C ARG A 210 23.04 -5.34 2.60
N LEU A 211 23.45 -6.58 2.35
CA LEU A 211 23.44 -7.64 3.34
C LEU A 211 24.41 -7.31 4.49
N VAL A 212 23.94 -7.55 5.72
CA VAL A 212 24.73 -7.56 6.95
C VAL A 212 24.86 -8.98 7.48
N GLY A 213 23.82 -9.79 7.33
CA GLY A 213 23.78 -11.18 7.70
C GLY A 213 22.61 -11.92 7.05
N LEU A 214 22.64 -13.24 7.16
CA LEU A 214 21.60 -14.14 6.69
C LEU A 214 21.25 -15.12 7.79
N SER A 215 19.96 -15.38 7.99
CA SER A 215 19.50 -16.42 8.91
C SER A 215 18.75 -17.53 8.19
N PHE A 216 18.89 -18.74 8.73
CA PHE A 216 18.27 -19.95 8.20
C PHE A 216 17.71 -20.80 9.32
N ALA A 217 16.55 -21.44 9.10
CA ALA A 217 16.02 -22.43 10.00
C ALA A 217 15.35 -23.56 9.21
N VAL A 218 15.50 -24.80 9.68
CA VAL A 218 14.81 -25.98 9.15
C VAL A 218 13.80 -26.54 10.13
N ALA A 219 13.78 -25.97 11.34
CA ALA A 219 12.87 -26.30 12.44
C ALA A 219 12.50 -25.03 13.21
N GLY A 220 11.48 -25.11 14.06
CA GLY A 220 10.97 -23.95 14.82
C GLY A 220 11.70 -23.68 16.14
N ASP A 221 12.81 -24.32 16.44
CA ASP A 221 13.53 -24.24 17.73
C ASP A 221 15.05 -24.06 17.57
N ALA A 222 15.56 -24.01 16.34
CA ALA A 222 16.98 -23.85 16.05
C ALA A 222 17.21 -23.20 14.67
N GLY A 223 18.34 -22.54 14.52
CA GLY A 223 18.74 -21.96 13.24
C GLY A 223 20.20 -21.51 13.20
N TRP A 224 20.56 -20.98 12.05
CA TRP A 224 21.91 -20.52 11.74
C TRP A 224 21.87 -19.02 11.39
N TYR A 225 22.92 -18.32 11.80
CA TYR A 225 23.18 -16.95 11.38
C TYR A 225 24.55 -16.85 10.71
N VAL A 226 24.62 -16.28 9.53
CA VAL A 226 25.83 -16.06 8.75
C VAL A 226 26.15 -14.56 8.77
N PRO A 227 27.00 -14.05 9.66
CA PRO A 227 27.44 -12.66 9.67
C PRO A 227 28.39 -12.41 8.49
N VAL A 228 28.18 -11.31 7.73
CA VAL A 228 29.01 -11.00 6.54
C VAL A 228 29.48 -9.53 6.51
N ALA A 229 28.82 -8.62 7.19
CA ALA A 229 29.14 -7.19 7.11
C ALA A 229 28.82 -6.41 8.39
N HIS A 230 29.03 -6.99 9.57
CA HIS A 230 28.99 -6.25 10.82
C HIS A 230 30.28 -5.41 10.99
N ASP A 231 30.10 -4.14 11.35
CA ASP A 231 31.19 -3.15 11.50
C ASP A 231 31.27 -2.53 12.91
N GLY A 232 30.43 -3.00 13.84
CA GLY A 232 30.44 -2.55 15.24
C GLY A 232 31.75 -2.89 15.98
N ILE A 233 32.12 -2.08 16.97
CA ILE A 233 33.35 -2.29 17.78
C ILE A 233 33.33 -3.66 18.46
N GLN A 234 32.18 -4.11 18.96
CA GLN A 234 32.05 -5.41 19.64
C GLN A 234 32.13 -6.58 18.65
N SER A 235 31.76 -6.36 17.38
CA SER A 235 31.82 -7.37 16.33
C SER A 235 33.25 -7.66 15.84
N GLN A 236 34.23 -6.81 16.16
CA GLN A 236 35.64 -7.01 15.77
C GLN A 236 36.32 -8.19 16.48
N SER A 237 35.73 -8.71 17.55
CA SER A 237 36.26 -9.88 18.27
C SER A 237 35.88 -11.22 17.63
N MET A 238 34.95 -11.24 16.68
CA MET A 238 34.50 -12.45 16.01
C MET A 238 34.80 -12.35 14.51
N SER A 239 35.37 -13.42 13.94
CA SER A 239 35.57 -13.52 12.49
C SER A 239 34.23 -13.57 11.76
N GLN A 240 34.19 -12.98 10.59
CA GLN A 240 33.04 -13.06 9.66
C GLN A 240 33.54 -13.65 8.36
N LEU A 241 32.64 -14.32 7.64
CA LEU A 241 32.92 -14.81 6.30
C LEU A 241 32.86 -13.66 5.29
N ASP A 242 33.64 -13.78 4.23
CA ASP A 242 33.56 -12.87 3.09
C ASP A 242 32.21 -12.98 2.39
N LEU A 243 31.54 -11.84 2.16
CA LEU A 243 30.19 -11.78 1.56
C LEU A 243 30.14 -12.46 0.19
N ASP A 244 31.14 -12.19 -0.67
CA ASP A 244 31.13 -12.72 -2.03
C ASP A 244 31.34 -14.23 -2.02
N ALA A 245 32.19 -14.74 -1.10
CA ALA A 245 32.39 -16.16 -0.91
C ALA A 245 31.12 -16.87 -0.39
N VAL A 246 30.44 -16.28 0.60
CA VAL A 246 29.17 -16.81 1.13
C VAL A 246 28.10 -16.83 0.03
N LEU A 247 27.95 -15.75 -0.72
CA LEU A 247 26.97 -15.69 -1.80
C LEU A 247 27.31 -16.67 -2.93
N ALA A 248 28.58 -16.82 -3.28
CA ALA A 248 28.98 -17.81 -4.30
C ALA A 248 28.65 -19.25 -3.86
N ALA A 249 28.83 -19.59 -2.58
CA ALA A 249 28.50 -20.89 -2.03
C ALA A 249 26.98 -21.15 -1.96
N LEU A 250 26.19 -20.13 -1.53
CA LEU A 250 24.75 -20.22 -1.38
C LEU A 250 23.97 -20.08 -2.70
N LYS A 251 24.54 -19.42 -3.70
CA LYS A 251 23.84 -19.09 -4.97
C LYS A 251 23.19 -20.29 -5.66
N PRO A 252 23.84 -21.45 -5.80
CA PRO A 252 23.17 -22.62 -6.41
C PRO A 252 21.89 -23.02 -5.69
N TRP A 253 21.90 -22.99 -4.35
CA TRP A 253 20.73 -23.30 -3.53
C TRP A 253 19.67 -22.17 -3.59
N LEU A 254 20.08 -20.90 -3.53
CA LEU A 254 19.17 -19.74 -3.58
C LEU A 254 18.43 -19.67 -4.92
N GLU A 255 19.08 -20.00 -6.02
CA GLU A 255 18.52 -19.90 -7.37
C GLU A 255 17.81 -21.19 -7.84
N ASP A 256 17.88 -22.28 -7.07
CA ASP A 256 17.17 -23.52 -7.37
C ASP A 256 15.70 -23.44 -6.95
N ALA A 257 14.79 -23.56 -7.92
CA ALA A 257 13.36 -23.57 -7.68
C ALA A 257 12.85 -24.85 -6.97
N ALA A 258 13.63 -25.95 -7.01
CA ALA A 258 13.30 -27.20 -6.32
C ALA A 258 13.64 -27.13 -4.81
N GLN A 259 14.51 -26.23 -4.41
CA GLN A 259 14.81 -25.96 -3.01
C GLN A 259 13.75 -25.00 -2.43
N HIS A 260 12.85 -25.53 -1.60
CA HIS A 260 11.71 -24.75 -1.11
C HIS A 260 12.11 -23.83 0.03
N LYS A 261 11.65 -22.58 -0.04
CA LYS A 261 11.93 -21.52 0.91
C LYS A 261 10.65 -20.91 1.47
N ILE A 262 10.71 -20.51 2.71
CA ILE A 262 9.69 -19.74 3.43
C ILE A 262 10.35 -18.55 4.16
N GLY A 263 9.61 -17.51 4.46
CA GLY A 263 10.02 -16.41 5.34
C GLY A 263 8.87 -15.48 5.64
N GLN A 264 9.18 -14.35 6.22
CA GLN A 264 8.25 -13.27 6.53
C GLN A 264 8.45 -12.13 5.52
N HIS A 265 7.52 -11.95 4.58
CA HIS A 265 7.62 -10.88 3.57
C HIS A 265 8.82 -11.01 2.62
N LEU A 266 9.08 -12.23 2.14
CA LEU A 266 10.23 -12.56 1.27
C LEU A 266 10.33 -11.73 -0.02
N LYS A 267 9.32 -10.94 -0.37
CA LYS A 267 9.42 -9.97 -1.45
C LYS A 267 10.53 -8.95 -1.20
N TYR A 268 10.76 -8.54 0.05
CA TYR A 268 11.86 -7.68 0.44
C TYR A 268 13.21 -8.37 0.21
N ASP A 269 13.38 -9.61 0.71
CA ASP A 269 14.62 -10.37 0.59
C ASP A 269 15.00 -10.64 -0.87
N ARG A 270 14.03 -10.83 -1.76
CA ARG A 270 14.26 -10.93 -3.20
C ARG A 270 14.94 -9.69 -3.77
N HIS A 271 14.58 -8.49 -3.31
CA HIS A 271 15.25 -7.26 -3.71
C HIS A 271 16.70 -7.21 -3.22
N ILE A 272 16.92 -7.65 -1.98
CA ILE A 272 18.27 -7.66 -1.38
C ILE A 272 19.18 -8.62 -2.15
N PHE A 273 18.75 -9.86 -2.39
CA PHE A 273 19.52 -10.80 -3.20
C PHE A 273 19.78 -10.27 -4.62
N ALA A 274 18.79 -9.63 -5.24
CA ALA A 274 18.96 -9.04 -6.57
C ALA A 274 20.01 -7.91 -6.60
N ASN A 275 20.20 -7.15 -5.50
CA ASN A 275 21.26 -6.16 -5.39
C ASN A 275 22.66 -6.78 -5.40
N HIS A 276 22.76 -8.06 -5.07
CA HIS A 276 23.97 -8.86 -5.08
C HIS A 276 24.08 -9.84 -6.29
N GLY A 277 23.22 -9.68 -7.31
CA GLY A 277 23.25 -10.51 -8.51
C GLY A 277 22.79 -11.94 -8.29
N VAL A 278 21.94 -12.18 -7.28
CA VAL A 278 21.34 -13.47 -6.95
C VAL A 278 19.83 -13.41 -7.18
N THR A 279 19.27 -14.41 -7.87
CA THR A 279 17.82 -14.53 -8.09
C THR A 279 17.22 -15.53 -7.12
N LEU A 280 16.51 -15.06 -6.08
CA LEU A 280 15.85 -15.95 -5.13
C LEU A 280 14.69 -16.69 -5.80
N ARG A 281 14.75 -18.01 -5.84
CA ARG A 281 13.73 -18.91 -6.40
C ARG A 281 13.26 -19.91 -5.35
N GLY A 282 12.19 -20.65 -5.66
CA GLY A 282 11.68 -21.71 -4.77
C GLY A 282 10.96 -21.16 -3.53
N VAL A 283 10.55 -19.90 -3.52
CA VAL A 283 9.69 -19.36 -2.46
C VAL A 283 8.30 -19.94 -2.62
N VAL A 284 7.93 -20.83 -1.70
CA VAL A 284 6.64 -21.55 -1.73
C VAL A 284 5.71 -21.14 -0.60
N HIS A 285 6.24 -20.46 0.42
CA HIS A 285 5.45 -19.97 1.54
C HIS A 285 5.94 -18.58 2.02
N ASP A 286 5.02 -17.84 2.64
CA ASP A 286 5.26 -16.54 3.26
C ASP A 286 4.30 -16.37 4.45
N THR A 287 4.81 -16.20 5.66
CA THR A 287 4.01 -16.13 6.89
C THR A 287 3.20 -14.85 7.00
N LEU A 288 3.65 -13.74 6.41
CA LEU A 288 2.86 -12.51 6.28
C LEU A 288 1.57 -12.79 5.51
N LEU A 289 1.68 -13.43 4.34
CA LEU A 289 0.54 -13.75 3.48
C LEU A 289 -0.35 -14.83 4.08
N GLN A 290 0.22 -15.82 4.79
CA GLN A 290 -0.57 -16.81 5.54
C GLN A 290 -1.44 -16.15 6.59
N SER A 291 -0.87 -15.25 7.41
CA SER A 291 -1.61 -14.50 8.41
C SER A 291 -2.70 -13.63 7.78
N TYR A 292 -2.38 -12.94 6.68
CA TYR A 292 -3.31 -12.06 5.99
C TYR A 292 -4.52 -12.80 5.40
N VAL A 293 -4.29 -13.94 4.77
CA VAL A 293 -5.37 -14.76 4.18
C VAL A 293 -6.30 -15.34 5.26
N ILE A 294 -5.75 -15.71 6.43
CA ILE A 294 -6.56 -16.24 7.56
C ILE A 294 -7.43 -15.14 8.18
N ASP A 295 -6.87 -13.93 8.40
CA ASP A 295 -7.58 -12.82 9.03
C ASP A 295 -6.98 -11.48 8.57
N SER A 296 -7.53 -10.89 7.52
CA SER A 296 -7.07 -9.63 6.95
C SER A 296 -7.23 -8.39 7.85
N THR A 297 -7.93 -8.53 8.98
CA THR A 297 -8.19 -7.42 9.92
C THR A 297 -7.15 -7.28 11.02
N ALA A 298 -6.31 -8.30 11.18
CA ALA A 298 -5.36 -8.41 12.25
C ALA A 298 -3.97 -7.80 11.87
N PRO A 299 -3.11 -7.48 12.85
CA PRO A 299 -1.72 -7.16 12.57
C PRO A 299 -0.95 -8.39 12.03
N HIS A 300 -0.11 -8.17 11.00
CA HIS A 300 0.63 -9.23 10.31
C HIS A 300 2.15 -9.14 10.51
N ARG A 301 2.63 -8.36 11.46
CA ARG A 301 4.04 -8.37 11.86
C ARG A 301 4.35 -9.71 12.54
N LEU A 302 5.57 -10.19 12.41
CA LEU A 302 5.98 -11.50 12.91
C LEU A 302 5.75 -11.64 14.42
N ASP A 303 6.14 -10.64 15.21
CA ASP A 303 5.91 -10.53 16.65
C ASP A 303 4.41 -10.62 17.02
N ALA A 304 3.55 -9.93 16.28
CA ALA A 304 2.11 -9.93 16.51
C ALA A 304 1.47 -11.29 16.17
N ILE A 305 1.95 -11.95 15.09
CA ILE A 305 1.50 -13.28 14.70
C ILE A 305 1.95 -14.31 15.77
N ALA A 306 3.21 -14.23 16.22
CA ALA A 306 3.76 -15.11 17.26
C ALA A 306 3.02 -14.95 18.59
N ALA A 307 2.75 -13.73 19.02
CA ALA A 307 1.96 -13.47 20.22
C ALA A 307 0.55 -14.06 20.13
N ARG A 308 -0.10 -13.94 18.95
CA ARG A 308 -1.48 -14.42 18.72
C ARG A 308 -1.60 -15.95 18.68
N TYR A 309 -0.69 -16.61 17.99
CA TYR A 309 -0.84 -18.05 17.71
C TYR A 309 0.01 -18.95 18.61
N MET A 310 1.10 -18.41 19.19
CA MET A 310 2.02 -19.17 20.02
C MET A 310 2.09 -18.67 21.46
N HIS A 311 1.53 -17.49 21.76
CA HIS A 311 1.63 -16.82 23.08
C HIS A 311 3.09 -16.55 23.50
N VAL A 312 3.95 -16.22 22.53
CA VAL A 312 5.35 -15.88 22.77
C VAL A 312 5.64 -14.45 22.39
N SER A 313 6.65 -13.86 23.03
CA SER A 313 7.28 -12.61 22.63
C SER A 313 8.62 -12.88 21.97
N SER A 314 8.95 -12.17 20.90
CA SER A 314 10.27 -12.18 20.27
C SER A 314 11.02 -10.88 20.54
N LEU A 315 12.32 -10.87 20.31
CA LEU A 315 13.12 -9.66 20.33
C LEU A 315 12.61 -8.69 19.27
N SER A 316 12.56 -7.40 19.60
CA SER A 316 12.20 -6.38 18.62
C SER A 316 13.45 -5.72 18.04
N TYR A 317 13.36 -5.17 16.83
CA TYR A 317 14.43 -4.36 16.22
C TYR A 317 14.85 -3.19 17.13
N GLU A 318 13.89 -2.60 17.86
CA GLU A 318 14.16 -1.51 18.80
C GLU A 318 14.95 -1.95 20.05
N ASP A 319 14.79 -3.21 20.49
CA ASP A 319 15.59 -3.77 21.59
C ASP A 319 17.04 -3.99 21.18
N LEU A 320 17.30 -4.23 19.88
CA LEU A 320 18.64 -4.38 19.33
C LEU A 320 19.29 -3.03 19.02
N CYS A 321 18.63 -2.23 18.22
CA CYS A 321 19.19 -1.03 17.62
C CYS A 321 18.90 0.25 18.41
N GLY A 322 17.99 0.21 19.40
CA GLY A 322 17.54 1.41 20.12
C GLY A 322 16.47 2.20 19.36
N LYS A 323 16.07 3.35 19.93
CA LYS A 323 14.99 4.21 19.43
C LYS A 323 15.46 5.64 19.17
N GLY A 324 14.87 6.27 18.14
CA GLY A 324 15.05 7.70 17.89
C GLY A 324 16.49 8.10 17.62
N ALA A 325 16.98 9.18 18.25
CA ALA A 325 18.30 9.73 18.00
C ALA A 325 19.46 8.84 18.48
N SER A 326 19.20 7.87 19.33
CA SER A 326 20.20 6.90 19.83
C SER A 326 20.20 5.58 19.05
N GLN A 327 19.38 5.47 18.01
CA GLN A 327 19.31 4.27 17.20
C GLN A 327 20.62 4.06 16.41
N ILE A 328 21.17 2.85 16.50
CA ILE A 328 22.34 2.44 15.73
C ILE A 328 21.94 1.64 14.49
N PRO A 329 22.72 1.66 13.39
CA PRO A 329 22.55 0.76 12.27
C PRO A 329 22.68 -0.70 12.69
N PHE A 330 21.94 -1.61 12.04
CA PHE A 330 22.02 -3.04 12.35
C PHE A 330 23.45 -3.60 12.21
N ALA A 331 24.23 -3.11 11.25
CA ALA A 331 25.63 -3.49 11.08
C ALA A 331 26.50 -3.23 12.33
N GLN A 332 26.11 -2.30 13.21
CA GLN A 332 26.81 -1.99 14.45
C GLN A 332 26.35 -2.82 15.66
N VAL A 333 25.31 -3.62 15.50
CA VAL A 333 24.84 -4.53 16.54
C VAL A 333 25.87 -5.64 16.76
N ASP A 334 26.07 -6.02 18.01
CA ASP A 334 26.91 -7.18 18.37
C ASP A 334 26.42 -8.45 17.66
N ILE A 335 27.35 -9.23 17.09
CA ILE A 335 27.04 -10.40 16.26
C ILE A 335 26.22 -11.44 17.04
N VAL A 336 26.48 -11.66 18.33
CA VAL A 336 25.75 -12.66 19.12
C VAL A 336 24.30 -12.21 19.33
N ARG A 337 24.09 -10.93 19.61
CA ARG A 337 22.73 -10.36 19.74
C ARG A 337 21.99 -10.34 18.41
N ALA A 338 22.66 -9.96 17.33
CA ALA A 338 22.11 -9.98 15.98
C ALA A 338 21.72 -11.41 15.57
N ALA A 339 22.59 -12.40 15.85
CA ALA A 339 22.34 -13.80 15.59
C ALA A 339 21.12 -14.33 16.36
N THR A 340 20.98 -13.95 17.64
CA THR A 340 19.82 -14.35 18.44
C THR A 340 18.52 -13.82 17.80
N TYR A 341 18.47 -12.54 17.46
CA TYR A 341 17.32 -11.91 16.82
C TYR A 341 16.98 -12.56 15.47
N ALA A 342 17.96 -12.65 14.57
CA ALA A 342 17.76 -13.14 13.23
C ALA A 342 17.37 -14.64 13.18
N VAL A 343 17.93 -15.46 14.09
CA VAL A 343 17.56 -16.87 14.21
C VAL A 343 16.17 -17.02 14.82
N GLU A 344 15.79 -16.17 15.78
CA GLU A 344 14.41 -16.15 16.29
C GLU A 344 13.42 -15.89 15.15
N ASP A 345 13.67 -14.92 14.28
CA ASP A 345 12.78 -14.58 13.18
C ASP A 345 12.65 -15.74 12.16
N ALA A 346 13.77 -16.38 11.78
CA ALA A 346 13.72 -17.54 10.90
C ALA A 346 13.03 -18.76 11.55
N ALA A 347 13.33 -19.06 12.81
CA ALA A 347 12.72 -20.17 13.55
C ALA A 347 11.21 -19.94 13.78
N LEU A 348 10.80 -18.70 14.11
CA LEU A 348 9.40 -18.32 14.22
C LEU A 348 8.63 -18.51 12.90
N CYS A 349 9.24 -18.21 11.75
CA CYS A 349 8.63 -18.48 10.45
C CYS A 349 8.30 -19.97 10.28
N MET A 350 9.20 -20.87 10.65
CA MET A 350 8.96 -22.32 10.60
C MET A 350 7.87 -22.76 11.59
N ALA A 351 7.94 -22.30 12.83
CA ALA A 351 6.96 -22.64 13.87
C ALA A 351 5.57 -22.13 13.51
N LEU A 352 5.45 -20.89 13.05
CA LEU A 352 4.18 -20.28 12.62
C LEU A 352 3.61 -20.97 11.38
N HIS A 353 4.44 -21.33 10.41
CA HIS A 353 4.00 -22.07 9.24
C HIS A 353 3.32 -23.39 9.62
N ALA A 354 3.90 -24.14 10.57
CA ALA A 354 3.32 -25.39 11.06
C ALA A 354 1.93 -25.20 11.69
N ILE A 355 1.61 -23.99 12.18
CA ILE A 355 0.30 -23.65 12.77
C ILE A 355 -0.65 -23.05 11.73
N LEU A 356 -0.16 -22.16 10.86
CA LEU A 356 -0.99 -21.36 9.96
C LEU A 356 -1.38 -22.12 8.70
N TYR A 357 -0.42 -22.82 8.07
CA TYR A 357 -0.69 -23.48 6.80
C TYR A 357 -1.71 -24.63 6.88
N PRO A 358 -1.77 -25.46 7.95
CA PRO A 358 -2.86 -26.41 8.13
C PRO A 358 -4.25 -25.77 8.15
N LYS A 359 -4.40 -24.55 8.71
CA LYS A 359 -5.68 -23.81 8.71
C LYS A 359 -6.07 -23.37 7.30
N ILE A 360 -5.10 -22.93 6.51
CA ILE A 360 -5.30 -22.55 5.10
C ILE A 360 -5.63 -23.79 4.26
N SER A 361 -4.88 -24.85 4.40
CA SER A 361 -5.03 -26.08 3.59
C SER A 361 -6.33 -26.85 3.89
N ALA A 362 -6.90 -26.67 5.08
CA ALA A 362 -8.18 -27.27 5.45
C ALA A 362 -9.39 -26.59 4.79
N ASP A 363 -9.24 -25.34 4.29
CA ASP A 363 -10.27 -24.62 3.57
C ASP A 363 -9.86 -24.39 2.10
N ALA A 364 -10.62 -24.95 1.16
CA ALA A 364 -10.31 -24.88 -0.27
C ALA A 364 -10.30 -23.44 -0.80
N GLY A 365 -11.11 -22.54 -0.24
CA GLY A 365 -11.16 -21.12 -0.63
C GLY A 365 -9.93 -20.37 -0.15
N LEU A 366 -9.54 -20.51 1.12
CA LEU A 366 -8.32 -19.92 1.66
C LEU A 366 -7.07 -20.45 0.96
N LYS A 367 -7.02 -21.77 0.71
CA LYS A 367 -5.93 -22.39 -0.03
C LYS A 367 -5.79 -21.83 -1.43
N TYR A 368 -6.90 -21.69 -2.16
CA TYR A 368 -6.92 -21.11 -3.50
C TYR A 368 -6.41 -19.66 -3.49
N VAL A 369 -6.93 -18.82 -2.58
CA VAL A 369 -6.50 -17.42 -2.45
C VAL A 369 -5.01 -17.35 -2.13
N TYR A 370 -4.53 -18.13 -1.18
CA TYR A 370 -3.12 -18.12 -0.78
C TYR A 370 -2.18 -18.60 -1.88
N GLU A 371 -2.43 -19.78 -2.44
CA GLU A 371 -1.50 -20.43 -3.37
C GLU A 371 -1.64 -19.94 -4.82
N GLN A 372 -2.86 -19.57 -5.25
CA GLN A 372 -3.12 -19.23 -6.64
C GLN A 372 -3.25 -17.71 -6.87
N ILE A 373 -3.41 -16.91 -5.81
CA ILE A 373 -3.51 -15.46 -5.93
C ILE A 373 -2.35 -14.77 -5.20
N GLU A 374 -2.25 -14.89 -3.87
CA GLU A 374 -1.34 -14.05 -3.08
C GLU A 374 0.14 -14.37 -3.33
N LEU A 375 0.55 -15.64 -3.32
CA LEU A 375 1.94 -16.02 -3.59
C LEU A 375 2.39 -15.65 -5.01
N PRO A 376 1.64 -15.96 -6.09
CA PRO A 376 2.01 -15.49 -7.42
C PRO A 376 2.01 -13.97 -7.57
N THR A 377 1.08 -13.28 -6.88
CA THR A 377 1.03 -11.81 -6.88
C THR A 377 2.30 -11.21 -6.28
N ALA A 378 2.83 -11.75 -5.18
CA ALA A 378 4.07 -11.29 -4.58
C ALA A 378 5.25 -11.31 -5.57
N GLU A 379 5.35 -12.35 -6.40
CA GLU A 379 6.35 -12.44 -7.47
C GLU A 379 6.16 -11.37 -8.55
N VAL A 380 4.90 -11.15 -8.98
CA VAL A 380 4.58 -10.11 -9.98
C VAL A 380 4.90 -8.73 -9.43
N LEU A 381 4.52 -8.44 -8.18
CA LEU A 381 4.80 -7.16 -7.53
C LEU A 381 6.30 -6.91 -7.39
N TYR A 382 7.08 -7.91 -6.97
CA TYR A 382 8.54 -7.82 -6.95
C TYR A 382 9.10 -7.38 -8.32
N ARG A 383 8.65 -7.99 -9.41
CA ARG A 383 9.11 -7.64 -10.77
C ARG A 383 8.67 -6.23 -11.16
N MET A 384 7.45 -5.83 -10.83
CA MET A 384 6.96 -4.47 -11.07
C MET A 384 7.80 -3.44 -10.32
N GLU A 385 8.08 -3.71 -9.05
CA GLU A 385 8.91 -2.84 -8.20
C GLU A 385 10.34 -2.72 -8.75
N ARG A 386 10.95 -3.83 -9.17
CA ARG A 386 12.30 -3.81 -9.80
C ARG A 386 12.32 -3.10 -11.14
N ASN A 387 11.29 -3.24 -11.94
CA ASN A 387 11.18 -2.54 -13.23
C ASN A 387 10.99 -1.04 -13.05
N GLY A 388 10.23 -0.61 -12.05
CA GLY A 388 9.93 0.78 -11.81
C GLY A 388 9.20 1.46 -12.97
N VAL A 389 8.96 2.76 -12.84
CA VAL A 389 8.28 3.60 -13.82
C VAL A 389 9.18 4.74 -14.31
N LEU A 390 9.10 5.03 -15.59
CA LEU A 390 9.86 6.09 -16.23
C LEU A 390 9.07 7.41 -16.18
N LEU A 391 9.76 8.50 -15.83
CA LEU A 391 9.16 9.83 -15.74
C LEU A 391 9.80 10.80 -16.72
N ASP A 392 8.99 11.69 -17.30
CA ASP A 392 9.46 12.90 -17.95
C ASP A 392 9.71 13.99 -16.89
N VAL A 393 10.96 14.10 -16.47
CA VAL A 393 11.39 15.06 -15.44
C VAL A 393 11.23 16.51 -15.91
N HIS A 394 11.43 16.77 -17.21
CA HIS A 394 11.27 18.11 -17.76
C HIS A 394 9.82 18.57 -17.68
N GLU A 395 8.90 17.70 -18.03
CA GLU A 395 7.46 17.97 -17.92
C GLU A 395 7.05 18.21 -16.46
N LEU A 396 7.53 17.39 -15.52
CA LEU A 396 7.25 17.58 -14.08
C LEU A 396 7.79 18.91 -13.56
N HIS A 397 8.99 19.32 -13.95
CA HIS A 397 9.56 20.62 -13.55
C HIS A 397 8.79 21.79 -14.18
N ALA A 398 8.38 21.70 -15.44
CA ALA A 398 7.54 22.70 -16.08
C ALA A 398 6.20 22.87 -15.36
N GLN A 399 5.56 21.75 -15.03
CA GLN A 399 4.31 21.74 -14.24
C GLN A 399 4.52 22.31 -12.85
N SER A 400 5.60 21.94 -12.15
CA SER A 400 5.93 22.50 -10.83
C SER A 400 6.05 24.02 -10.86
N HIS A 401 6.70 24.57 -11.90
CA HIS A 401 6.80 26.02 -12.09
C HIS A 401 5.41 26.68 -12.27
N HIS A 402 4.58 26.11 -13.15
CA HIS A 402 3.21 26.63 -13.37
C HIS A 402 2.34 26.55 -12.12
N LEU A 403 2.42 25.44 -11.38
CA LEU A 403 1.71 25.28 -10.10
C LEU A 403 2.20 26.31 -9.08
N GLY A 404 3.50 26.57 -9.00
CA GLY A 404 4.07 27.60 -8.14
C GLY A 404 3.52 28.98 -8.42
N GLN A 405 3.42 29.37 -9.70
CA GLN A 405 2.82 30.66 -10.09
C GLN A 405 1.34 30.76 -9.75
N ALA A 406 0.57 29.69 -9.98
CA ALA A 406 -0.84 29.62 -9.61
C ALA A 406 -1.05 29.75 -8.09
N LEU A 407 -0.21 29.07 -7.31
CA LEU A 407 -0.25 29.14 -5.84
C LEU A 407 0.03 30.54 -5.31
N LEU A 408 1.03 31.25 -5.87
CA LEU A 408 1.30 32.65 -5.51
C LEU A 408 0.11 33.57 -5.82
N THR A 409 -0.57 33.34 -6.93
CA THR A 409 -1.78 34.09 -7.30
C THR A 409 -2.93 33.82 -6.35
N LEU A 410 -3.16 32.55 -6.01
CA LEU A 410 -4.20 32.15 -5.05
C LEU A 410 -3.91 32.66 -3.63
N GLU A 411 -2.64 32.64 -3.20
CA GLU A 411 -2.23 33.20 -1.91
C GLU A 411 -2.55 34.70 -1.82
N LYS A 412 -2.18 35.44 -2.86
CA LYS A 412 -2.52 36.89 -2.95
C LYS A 412 -4.02 37.10 -2.90
N THR A 413 -4.79 36.34 -3.68
CA THR A 413 -6.26 36.44 -3.67
C THR A 413 -6.84 36.11 -2.29
N ALA A 414 -6.32 35.06 -1.63
CA ALA A 414 -6.76 34.69 -0.28
C ALA A 414 -6.45 35.80 0.75
N HIS A 415 -5.30 36.44 0.67
CA HIS A 415 -4.93 37.57 1.52
C HIS A 415 -5.82 38.79 1.27
N GLU A 416 -6.15 39.09 0.02
CA GLU A 416 -7.08 40.16 -0.35
C GLU A 416 -8.50 39.89 0.21
N LEU A 417 -9.01 38.66 0.04
CA LEU A 417 -10.32 38.26 0.57
C LEU A 417 -10.37 38.25 2.11
N ALA A 418 -9.26 37.89 2.76
CA ALA A 418 -9.14 37.93 4.21
C ALA A 418 -8.91 39.36 4.76
N GLY A 419 -8.48 40.30 3.91
CA GLY A 419 -8.11 41.68 4.30
C GLY A 419 -6.83 41.75 5.14
N GLN A 420 -6.00 40.70 5.13
CA GLN A 420 -4.68 40.62 5.78
C GLN A 420 -3.91 39.39 5.34
N PRO A 421 -2.56 39.41 5.39
CA PRO A 421 -1.74 38.25 5.23
C PRO A 421 -1.97 37.22 6.35
N PHE A 422 -1.93 35.93 6.00
CA PHE A 422 -1.95 34.80 6.93
C PHE A 422 -1.34 33.55 6.26
N ASN A 423 -0.96 32.58 7.06
CA ASN A 423 -0.43 31.31 6.53
C ASN A 423 -1.58 30.37 6.13
N LEU A 424 -1.76 30.15 4.82
CA LEU A 424 -2.79 29.28 4.24
C LEU A 424 -2.64 27.80 4.63
N ASN A 425 -1.48 27.40 5.18
CA ASN A 425 -1.22 26.04 5.67
C ASN A 425 -1.39 25.91 7.20
N SER A 426 -1.77 27.00 7.91
CA SER A 426 -1.97 26.99 9.36
C SER A 426 -3.44 26.85 9.72
N PRO A 427 -3.94 25.69 10.19
CA PRO A 427 -5.34 25.53 10.60
C PRO A 427 -5.77 26.54 11.66
N LYS A 428 -4.85 26.95 12.54
CA LYS A 428 -5.11 27.93 13.58
C LYS A 428 -5.42 29.31 12.97
N GLN A 429 -4.53 29.81 12.09
CA GLN A 429 -4.73 31.12 11.45
C GLN A 429 -5.94 31.14 10.53
N ILE A 430 -6.21 30.05 9.82
CA ILE A 430 -7.41 29.88 8.99
C ILE A 430 -8.65 29.99 9.88
N GLY A 431 -8.67 29.31 11.02
CA GLY A 431 -9.77 29.36 11.98
C GLY A 431 -10.02 30.78 12.53
N GLU A 432 -8.98 31.51 12.91
CA GLU A 432 -9.04 32.90 13.34
C GLU A 432 -9.63 33.80 12.24
N ILE A 433 -9.19 33.64 10.98
CA ILE A 433 -9.71 34.39 9.84
C ILE A 433 -11.18 34.07 9.58
N PHE A 434 -11.53 32.80 9.48
CA PHE A 434 -12.87 32.37 9.08
C PHE A 434 -13.91 32.64 10.14
N PHE A 435 -13.66 32.25 11.38
CA PHE A 435 -14.68 32.21 12.42
C PHE A 435 -14.66 33.43 13.32
N GLU A 436 -13.50 34.04 13.57
CA GLU A 436 -13.40 35.22 14.44
C GLU A 436 -13.46 36.51 13.65
N LYS A 437 -12.70 36.64 12.53
CA LYS A 437 -12.66 37.88 11.76
C LYS A 437 -13.82 38.01 10.77
N LEU A 438 -14.07 36.96 9.96
CA LEU A 438 -15.10 37.02 8.92
C LEU A 438 -16.48 36.52 9.40
N GLY A 439 -16.57 35.99 10.63
CA GLY A 439 -17.83 35.57 11.24
C GLY A 439 -18.55 34.44 10.52
N MET A 440 -17.80 33.57 9.79
CA MET A 440 -18.39 32.42 9.08
C MET A 440 -18.97 31.41 10.06
N PRO A 441 -20.03 30.66 9.70
CA PRO A 441 -20.64 29.69 10.59
C PRO A 441 -19.68 28.52 10.87
N VAL A 442 -19.66 28.05 12.14
CA VAL A 442 -18.89 26.84 12.52
C VAL A 442 -19.68 25.60 12.12
N VAL A 443 -19.26 24.96 11.04
CA VAL A 443 -19.90 23.75 10.49
C VAL A 443 -19.60 22.52 11.34
N LYS A 444 -18.34 22.38 11.78
CA LYS A 444 -17.83 21.19 12.49
C LYS A 444 -16.77 21.59 13.51
N LYS A 445 -16.65 20.84 14.60
CA LYS A 445 -15.60 21.02 15.61
C LYS A 445 -14.65 19.82 15.61
N THR A 446 -13.38 20.08 15.90
CA THR A 446 -12.38 19.04 16.13
C THR A 446 -12.67 18.28 17.43
N SER A 447 -12.01 17.13 17.63
CA SER A 447 -12.10 16.36 18.89
C SER A 447 -11.70 17.17 20.14
N LYS A 448 -10.93 18.23 19.96
CA LYS A 448 -10.52 19.18 21.04
C LYS A 448 -11.46 20.37 21.19
N GLY A 449 -12.59 20.40 20.48
CA GLY A 449 -13.63 21.44 20.59
C GLY A 449 -13.38 22.73 19.78
N ALA A 450 -12.23 22.87 19.10
CA ALA A 450 -11.97 24.00 18.22
C ALA A 450 -12.73 23.88 16.89
N PRO A 451 -13.09 24.99 16.20
CA PRO A 451 -13.66 24.93 14.87
C PRO A 451 -12.75 24.17 13.88
N SER A 452 -13.31 23.25 13.10
CA SER A 452 -12.56 22.53 12.06
C SER A 452 -12.41 23.39 10.82
N THR A 453 -11.27 23.21 10.14
CA THR A 453 -10.98 23.79 8.82
C THR A 453 -10.62 22.69 7.82
N ASP A 454 -11.15 21.47 8.04
CA ASP A 454 -10.95 20.35 7.13
C ASP A 454 -11.63 20.58 5.77
N GLU A 455 -11.38 19.69 4.83
CA GLU A 455 -11.85 19.84 3.46
C GLU A 455 -13.38 19.87 3.37
N GLU A 456 -14.08 19.02 4.15
CA GLU A 456 -15.55 19.00 4.23
C GLU A 456 -16.12 20.35 4.67
N VAL A 457 -15.51 20.96 5.69
CA VAL A 457 -15.91 22.30 6.17
C VAL A 457 -15.65 23.36 5.10
N LEU A 458 -14.47 23.29 4.44
CA LEU A 458 -14.16 24.24 3.37
C LEU A 458 -15.11 24.08 2.18
N GLN A 459 -15.45 22.86 1.77
CA GLN A 459 -16.40 22.61 0.68
C GLN A 459 -17.75 23.23 0.99
N LYS A 460 -18.27 23.02 2.21
CA LYS A 460 -19.56 23.58 2.60
C LYS A 460 -19.54 25.11 2.70
N LEU A 461 -18.45 25.69 3.21
CA LEU A 461 -18.32 27.15 3.28
C LEU A 461 -18.07 27.78 1.90
N ALA A 462 -17.48 27.05 0.95
CA ALA A 462 -17.21 27.51 -0.40
C ALA A 462 -18.48 27.75 -1.24
N GLU A 463 -19.63 27.20 -0.82
CA GLU A 463 -20.93 27.46 -1.45
C GLU A 463 -21.32 28.93 -1.32
N ASP A 464 -21.03 29.54 -0.16
CA ASP A 464 -21.45 30.90 0.17
C ASP A 464 -20.30 31.92 0.23
N TYR A 465 -19.05 31.46 0.40
CA TYR A 465 -17.90 32.35 0.66
C TYR A 465 -16.76 32.12 -0.35
N PRO A 466 -16.19 33.21 -0.93
CA PRO A 466 -15.11 33.07 -1.93
C PRO A 466 -13.77 32.63 -1.34
N LEU A 467 -13.47 32.98 -0.07
CA LEU A 467 -12.18 32.63 0.55
C LEU A 467 -12.02 31.11 0.77
N PRO A 468 -12.98 30.37 1.32
CA PRO A 468 -12.92 28.91 1.38
C PRO A 468 -12.73 28.25 0.01
N LYS A 469 -13.36 28.79 -1.05
CA LYS A 469 -13.19 28.29 -2.42
C LYS A 469 -11.74 28.47 -2.90
N ALA A 470 -11.15 29.64 -2.71
CA ALA A 470 -9.74 29.89 -3.02
C ALA A 470 -8.80 28.99 -2.21
N MET A 471 -9.15 28.73 -0.95
CA MET A 471 -8.39 27.82 -0.07
C MET A 471 -8.44 26.36 -0.54
N LEU A 472 -9.57 25.86 -1.01
CA LEU A 472 -9.70 24.51 -1.59
C LEU A 472 -8.81 24.36 -2.82
N GLU A 473 -8.85 25.34 -3.72
CA GLU A 473 -8.01 25.35 -4.92
C GLU A 473 -6.52 25.42 -4.55
N TYR A 474 -6.14 26.29 -3.62
CA TYR A 474 -4.78 26.39 -3.09
C TYR A 474 -4.29 25.04 -2.53
N ARG A 475 -5.08 24.40 -1.66
CA ARG A 475 -4.72 23.10 -1.07
C ARG A 475 -4.56 22.00 -2.14
N SER A 476 -5.48 21.97 -3.10
CA SER A 476 -5.44 21.01 -4.20
C SER A 476 -4.15 21.16 -5.03
N LEU A 477 -3.82 22.38 -5.46
CA LEU A 477 -2.61 22.65 -6.24
C LEU A 477 -1.33 22.44 -5.41
N SER A 478 -1.34 22.87 -4.15
CA SER A 478 -0.20 22.68 -3.23
C SER A 478 0.09 21.18 -3.00
N LYS A 479 -0.95 20.36 -2.82
CA LYS A 479 -0.81 18.90 -2.69
C LYS A 479 -0.23 18.28 -3.97
N LEU A 480 -0.74 18.68 -5.13
CA LEU A 480 -0.22 18.19 -6.41
C LEU A 480 1.25 18.56 -6.61
N LYS A 481 1.59 19.80 -6.32
CA LYS A 481 2.98 20.28 -6.43
C LYS A 481 3.90 19.53 -5.49
N SER A 482 3.61 19.52 -4.20
CA SER A 482 4.48 18.91 -3.19
C SER A 482 4.56 17.39 -3.31
N THR A 483 3.46 16.69 -3.62
CA THR A 483 3.42 15.23 -3.63
C THR A 483 3.98 14.63 -4.91
N TYR A 484 3.75 15.31 -6.06
CA TYR A 484 4.09 14.72 -7.36
C TYR A 484 5.18 15.50 -8.08
N THR A 485 4.96 16.77 -8.42
CA THR A 485 5.89 17.46 -9.34
C THR A 485 7.23 17.81 -8.71
N ASP A 486 7.29 18.03 -7.40
CA ASP A 486 8.54 18.28 -6.68
C ASP A 486 9.19 16.99 -6.17
N THR A 487 8.39 16.05 -5.66
CA THR A 487 8.91 14.88 -4.96
C THR A 487 9.29 13.75 -5.90
N LEU A 488 8.48 13.44 -6.91
CA LEU A 488 8.76 12.31 -7.81
C LEU A 488 10.12 12.39 -8.52
N PRO A 489 10.57 13.55 -9.04
CA PRO A 489 11.91 13.66 -9.62
C PRO A 489 13.05 13.31 -8.65
N SER A 490 12.89 13.66 -7.37
CA SER A 490 13.87 13.36 -6.32
C SER A 490 13.92 11.88 -5.90
N MET A 491 12.88 11.11 -6.24
CA MET A 491 12.76 9.68 -5.93
C MET A 491 13.27 8.78 -7.07
N ILE A 492 13.78 9.35 -8.15
CA ILE A 492 14.38 8.58 -9.24
C ILE A 492 15.65 7.91 -8.72
N GLU A 493 15.68 6.58 -8.82
CA GLU A 493 16.87 5.80 -8.48
C GLU A 493 17.94 5.99 -9.57
N PRO A 494 19.13 6.54 -9.24
CA PRO A 494 20.13 6.87 -10.24
C PRO A 494 20.61 5.68 -11.08
N SER A 495 20.64 4.48 -10.50
CA SER A 495 21.11 3.26 -11.17
C SER A 495 20.16 2.76 -12.25
N THR A 496 18.87 3.09 -12.17
CA THR A 496 17.84 2.64 -13.13
C THR A 496 17.24 3.79 -13.95
N GLY A 497 17.37 5.03 -13.49
CA GLY A 497 16.71 6.20 -14.05
C GLY A 497 15.18 6.18 -13.88
N ARG A 498 14.65 5.39 -12.95
CA ARG A 498 13.22 5.16 -12.74
C ARG A 498 12.82 5.39 -11.30
N VAL A 499 11.54 5.59 -11.08
CA VAL A 499 10.94 5.61 -9.74
C VAL A 499 10.44 4.20 -9.41
N HIS A 500 10.74 3.76 -8.21
CA HIS A 500 10.37 2.45 -7.68
C HIS A 500 9.47 2.64 -6.46
N THR A 501 8.24 2.18 -6.57
CA THR A 501 7.30 2.12 -5.43
C THR A 501 7.39 0.76 -4.75
N ASN A 502 6.86 0.65 -3.55
CA ASN A 502 6.58 -0.62 -2.87
C ASN A 502 5.08 -0.91 -2.90
N TYR A 503 4.69 -2.09 -3.37
CA TYR A 503 3.31 -2.56 -3.34
C TYR A 503 3.09 -3.53 -2.18
N ALA A 504 2.36 -3.09 -1.15
CA ALA A 504 2.02 -3.93 -0.01
C ALA A 504 0.69 -4.66 -0.20
N GLN A 505 0.69 -5.98 0.01
CA GLN A 505 -0.49 -6.85 -0.09
C GLN A 505 -1.28 -6.89 1.22
N ALA A 506 -0.61 -7.08 2.35
CA ALA A 506 -1.20 -7.33 3.66
C ALA A 506 -1.52 -6.04 4.44
N VAL A 507 -2.18 -5.06 3.80
CA VAL A 507 -2.54 -3.77 4.42
C VAL A 507 -4.04 -3.53 4.40
N ALA A 508 -4.68 -3.66 3.25
CA ALA A 508 -6.10 -3.39 3.11
C ALA A 508 -6.93 -4.65 3.39
N VAL A 509 -7.88 -4.56 4.31
CA VAL A 509 -8.78 -5.69 4.66
C VAL A 509 -9.62 -6.21 3.48
N THR A 510 -9.68 -5.44 2.39
CA THR A 510 -10.46 -5.74 1.18
C THR A 510 -9.69 -6.52 0.11
N GLY A 511 -8.43 -6.86 0.31
CA GLY A 511 -7.57 -7.47 -0.70
C GLY A 511 -6.98 -6.49 -1.71
N ARG A 512 -7.21 -5.17 -1.55
CA ARG A 512 -6.57 -4.16 -2.40
C ARG A 512 -5.11 -3.99 -2.05
N LEU A 513 -4.27 -3.74 -3.06
CA LEU A 513 -2.88 -3.38 -2.87
C LEU A 513 -2.77 -1.95 -2.31
N SER A 514 -1.71 -1.69 -1.55
CA SER A 514 -1.30 -0.35 -1.16
C SER A 514 0.03 -0.02 -1.84
N SER A 515 0.16 1.16 -2.43
CA SER A 515 1.41 1.66 -3.02
C SER A 515 2.03 2.70 -2.10
N ASN A 516 3.30 2.50 -1.75
CA ASN A 516 4.02 3.35 -0.79
C ASN A 516 5.37 3.79 -1.35
N GLU A 517 5.78 4.99 -1.03
CA GLU A 517 7.12 5.56 -1.29
C GLU A 517 7.63 5.42 -2.74
N PRO A 518 6.94 6.06 -3.71
CA PRO A 518 5.79 6.95 -3.61
C PRO A 518 4.45 6.22 -3.76
N ASN A 519 3.35 6.83 -3.27
CA ASN A 519 2.02 6.32 -3.55
C ASN A 519 1.61 6.68 -5.00
N LEU A 520 1.70 5.70 -5.90
CA LEU A 520 1.34 5.85 -7.31
C LEU A 520 -0.15 5.57 -7.62
N GLN A 521 -0.91 5.04 -6.66
CA GLN A 521 -2.34 4.75 -6.83
C GLN A 521 -3.22 6.00 -6.70
N ASN A 522 -2.73 7.06 -6.04
CA ASN A 522 -3.49 8.27 -5.76
C ASN A 522 -3.21 9.41 -6.74
N ILE A 523 -2.61 9.15 -7.91
CA ILE A 523 -2.39 10.16 -8.94
C ILE A 523 -3.74 10.61 -9.48
N PRO A 524 -4.10 11.91 -9.40
CA PRO A 524 -5.42 12.38 -9.78
C PRO A 524 -5.72 12.15 -11.28
N VAL A 525 -6.93 11.70 -11.59
CA VAL A 525 -7.39 11.43 -12.96
C VAL A 525 -8.48 12.41 -13.44
N ARG A 526 -9.23 13.01 -12.51
CA ARG A 526 -10.43 13.79 -12.85
C ARG A 526 -10.14 15.23 -13.25
N THR A 527 -9.14 15.87 -12.63
CA THR A 527 -8.79 17.26 -12.90
C THR A 527 -7.83 17.37 -14.10
N GLU A 528 -7.87 18.49 -14.81
CA GLU A 528 -6.94 18.77 -15.91
C GLU A 528 -5.48 18.74 -15.43
N VAL A 529 -5.20 19.37 -14.29
CA VAL A 529 -3.87 19.38 -13.68
C VAL A 529 -3.41 17.98 -13.30
N GLY A 530 -4.30 17.16 -12.72
CA GLY A 530 -3.98 15.76 -12.41
C GLY A 530 -3.66 14.94 -13.67
N ARG A 531 -4.40 15.14 -14.75
CA ARG A 531 -4.09 14.49 -16.04
C ARG A 531 -2.72 14.90 -16.59
N LYS A 532 -2.29 16.14 -16.40
CA LYS A 532 -0.94 16.59 -16.77
C LYS A 532 0.14 15.86 -15.97
N VAL A 533 -0.06 15.68 -14.66
CA VAL A 533 0.86 14.86 -13.84
C VAL A 533 0.94 13.43 -14.39
N ARG A 534 -0.18 12.82 -14.76
CA ARG A 534 -0.19 11.47 -15.37
C ARG A 534 0.53 11.42 -16.72
N ALA A 535 0.48 12.48 -17.51
CA ALA A 535 1.17 12.54 -18.80
C ALA A 535 2.71 12.49 -18.67
N ALA A 536 3.24 12.83 -17.48
CA ALA A 536 4.67 12.71 -17.20
C ALA A 536 5.12 11.25 -16.95
N PHE A 537 4.20 10.30 -16.80
CA PHE A 537 4.52 8.88 -16.76
C PHE A 537 4.60 8.36 -18.19
N ILE A 538 5.79 8.01 -18.64
CA ILE A 538 6.07 7.72 -20.05
C ILE A 538 6.57 6.29 -20.25
N ALA A 539 6.40 5.78 -21.47
CA ALA A 539 7.02 4.54 -21.91
C ALA A 539 8.42 4.83 -22.52
N PRO A 540 9.37 3.89 -22.44
CA PRO A 540 10.63 4.00 -23.18
C PRO A 540 10.40 4.09 -24.69
N GLN A 541 11.39 4.64 -25.41
CA GLN A 541 11.33 4.69 -26.87
C GLN A 541 11.09 3.30 -27.47
N GLY A 542 10.16 3.19 -28.40
CA GLY A 542 9.75 1.93 -29.02
C GLY A 542 8.72 1.11 -28.23
N SER A 543 8.26 1.61 -27.09
CA SER A 543 7.20 1.04 -26.26
C SER A 543 6.01 1.98 -26.16
N VAL A 544 4.87 1.44 -25.71
CA VAL A 544 3.65 2.22 -25.48
C VAL A 544 3.09 1.93 -24.09
N MET A 545 2.41 2.90 -23.50
CA MET A 545 1.60 2.70 -22.31
C MET A 545 0.29 2.01 -22.71
N MET A 546 -0.04 0.92 -22.04
CA MET A 546 -1.32 0.23 -22.19
C MET A 546 -2.07 0.28 -20.87
N SER A 547 -3.32 0.72 -20.90
CA SER A 547 -4.26 0.64 -19.78
C SER A 547 -5.41 -0.27 -20.16
N ALA A 548 -5.69 -1.26 -19.33
CA ALA A 548 -6.82 -2.17 -19.49
C ALA A 548 -7.63 -2.18 -18.19
N ASP A 549 -8.95 -2.08 -18.34
CA ASP A 549 -9.91 -2.14 -17.24
C ASP A 549 -11.03 -3.11 -17.63
N TYR A 550 -11.63 -3.84 -16.66
CA TYR A 550 -12.64 -4.89 -16.89
C TYR A 550 -13.90 -4.67 -16.08
#